data_237bfda32d4469fe319a195f61eb0a10
#
_entry.id   237bfda32d4469fe319a195f61eb0a10
#
_cell.length_a   1.000
_cell.length_b   1.000
_cell.length_c   1.000
_cell.angle_alpha   90.00
_cell.angle_beta   90.00
_cell.angle_gamma   90.00
#
_symmetry.space_group_name_H-M   'P 1'
#
loop_
_entity.id
_entity.type
_entity.pdbx_description
1 polymer ?
#
loop_
_entity_poly.entity_id
_entity_poly.type
_entity_poly.pdbx_seq_one_letter_code
_entity_poly.pdbx_strand_id
1 'polypeptide(L)' 'MIQLKVPAHSAMDNNIEAEWASSESYDLDTWTVFIESLPYVKSARFVFMSSFKDVSYTLITFDSEEHKTWFILRYS' A
#
# COMPACT_ATOMS: atom_id res chain seq x y z
N MET A 1 -14.54 7.40 -6.17
CA MET A 1 -13.16 6.89 -6.29
C MET A 1 -12.96 5.78 -5.25
N ILE A 2 -12.43 4.64 -5.67
CA ILE A 2 -12.30 3.47 -4.81
C ILE A 2 -10.90 3.46 -4.21
N GLN A 3 -10.81 3.64 -2.90
CA GLN A 3 -9.54 3.78 -2.20
C GLN A 3 -9.46 2.85 -0.99
N LEU A 4 -8.22 2.49 -0.63
CA LEU A 4 -7.90 1.73 0.58
C LEU A 4 -6.81 2.48 1.32
N LYS A 5 -7.03 2.70 2.62
CA LYS A 5 -6.07 3.33 3.51
C LYS A 5 -5.34 2.23 4.30
N VAL A 6 -4.03 2.13 4.10
CA VAL A 6 -3.20 1.13 4.77
C VAL A 6 -2.33 1.85 5.80
N PRO A 7 -2.69 1.80 7.09
CA PRO A 7 -1.89 2.45 8.13
C PRO A 7 -0.49 1.85 8.24
N ALA A 8 0.49 2.71 8.50
CA ALA A 8 1.86 2.26 8.74
C ALA A 8 1.89 1.28 9.92
N HIS A 9 2.72 0.24 9.81
CA HIS A 9 2.88 -0.81 10.83
C HIS A 9 1.63 -1.66 11.09
N SER A 10 0.60 -1.55 10.27
CA SER A 10 -0.53 -2.48 10.33
C SER A 10 -0.11 -3.85 9.78
N ALA A 11 -0.92 -4.88 10.05
CA ALA A 11 -0.64 -6.22 9.54
C ALA A 11 -0.54 -6.24 8.01
N MET A 12 -1.44 -5.53 7.34
CA MET A 12 -1.43 -5.45 5.87
C MET A 12 -0.17 -4.72 5.39
N ASP A 13 0.21 -3.62 6.02
CA ASP A 13 1.41 -2.87 5.68
C ASP A 13 2.66 -3.75 5.81
N ASN A 14 2.76 -4.52 6.88
CA ASN A 14 3.87 -5.44 7.11
C ASN A 14 3.93 -6.54 6.03
N ASN A 15 2.78 -7.05 5.61
CA ASN A 15 2.72 -8.07 4.56
C ASN A 15 3.17 -7.52 3.20
N ILE A 16 2.78 -6.30 2.88
CA ILE A 16 3.22 -5.64 1.65
C ILE A 16 4.73 -5.37 1.71
N GLU A 17 5.22 -4.90 2.84
CA GLU A 17 6.64 -4.62 3.05
C GLU A 17 7.50 -5.88 2.91
N ALA A 18 7.04 -7.02 3.42
CA ALA A 18 7.75 -8.28 3.29
C ALA A 18 7.95 -8.67 1.82
N GLU A 19 6.92 -8.49 1.00
CA GLU A 19 7.00 -8.75 -0.43
C GLU A 19 7.91 -7.74 -1.14
N TRP A 20 7.82 -6.47 -0.78
CA TRP A 20 8.67 -5.42 -1.30
C TRP A 20 10.14 -5.69 -0.96
N ALA A 21 10.43 -6.05 0.29
CA ALA A 21 11.79 -6.33 0.75
C ALA A 21 12.45 -7.51 0.02
N SER A 22 11.66 -8.44 -0.50
CA SER A 22 12.17 -9.56 -1.28
C SER A 22 12.32 -9.25 -2.77
N SER A 23 11.90 -8.06 -3.21
CA SER A 23 12.04 -7.64 -4.62
C SER A 23 13.46 -7.18 -4.93
N GLU A 24 13.85 -7.27 -6.19
CA GLU A 24 15.18 -6.82 -6.64
C GLU A 24 15.34 -5.30 -6.56
N SER A 25 14.24 -4.57 -6.47
CA SER A 25 14.22 -3.11 -6.46
C SER A 25 13.97 -2.53 -5.08
N TYR A 26 14.31 -3.27 -4.02
CA TYR A 26 14.08 -2.79 -2.66
C TYR A 26 14.88 -1.52 -2.37
N ASP A 27 14.16 -0.40 -2.23
CA ASP A 27 14.69 0.92 -1.92
C ASP A 27 13.54 1.75 -1.34
N LEU A 28 13.80 2.61 -0.36
CA LEU A 28 12.79 3.45 0.26
C LEU A 28 12.03 4.31 -0.75
N ASP A 29 12.72 4.79 -1.78
CA ASP A 29 12.09 5.64 -2.81
C ASP A 29 11.21 4.86 -3.78
N THR A 30 11.24 3.52 -3.72
CA THR A 30 10.45 2.67 -4.62
C THR A 30 9.20 2.08 -3.99
N TRP A 31 8.87 2.45 -2.76
CA TRP A 31 7.69 1.92 -2.04
C TRP A 31 6.39 2.11 -2.85
N THR A 32 6.09 3.35 -3.23
CA THR A 32 4.89 3.63 -4.01
C THR A 32 4.97 3.05 -5.41
N VAL A 33 6.16 3.04 -6.00
CA VAL A 33 6.39 2.44 -7.33
C VAL A 33 6.11 0.93 -7.28
N PHE A 34 6.58 0.25 -6.23
CA PHE A 34 6.30 -1.16 -6.05
C PHE A 34 4.80 -1.44 -5.96
N ILE A 35 4.09 -0.67 -5.13
CA ILE A 35 2.65 -0.84 -4.96
C ILE A 35 1.90 -0.58 -6.27
N GLU A 36 2.28 0.48 -6.98
CA GLU A 36 1.65 0.83 -8.27
C GLU A 36 1.93 -0.20 -9.35
N SER A 37 2.99 -1.00 -9.21
CA SER A 37 3.29 -2.08 -10.16
C SER A 37 2.47 -3.34 -9.94
N LEU A 38 1.77 -3.43 -8.80
CA LEU A 38 0.95 -4.60 -8.50
C LEU A 38 -0.29 -4.62 -9.40
N PRO A 39 -0.75 -5.83 -9.79
CA PRO A 39 -2.01 -5.95 -10.51
C PRO A 39 -3.14 -5.34 -9.67
N TYR A 40 -4.12 -4.75 -10.32
CA TYR A 40 -5.31 -4.17 -9.70
C TYR A 40 -5.12 -2.81 -9.07
N VAL A 41 -3.90 -2.33 -8.90
CA VAL A 41 -3.63 -1.01 -8.31
C VAL A 41 -3.56 0.04 -9.42
N LYS A 42 -4.34 1.10 -9.25
CA LYS A 42 -4.33 2.24 -10.17
C LYS A 42 -3.24 3.24 -9.79
N SER A 43 -3.18 3.60 -8.51
CA SER A 43 -2.16 4.51 -8.00
C SER A 43 -1.96 4.31 -6.51
N ALA A 44 -0.81 4.75 -6.00
CA ALA A 44 -0.50 4.69 -4.59
C ALA A 44 0.20 5.99 -4.17
N ARG A 45 -0.09 6.43 -2.94
CA ARG A 45 0.52 7.62 -2.37
C ARG A 45 0.74 7.41 -0.87
N PHE A 46 1.93 7.76 -0.40
CA PHE A 46 2.22 7.75 1.02
C PHE A 46 1.84 9.10 1.63
N VAL A 47 1.08 9.07 2.71
CA VAL A 47 0.67 10.26 3.45
C VAL A 47 1.34 10.26 4.81
N PHE A 48 2.30 11.16 4.99
CA PHE A 48 3.04 11.31 6.23
C PHE A 48 2.26 12.19 7.21
N MET A 49 2.10 11.69 8.44
CA MET A 49 1.44 12.42 9.52
C MET A 49 2.47 12.76 10.58
N SER A 50 2.60 14.04 10.92
CA SER A 50 3.58 14.52 11.89
C SER A 50 3.05 14.58 13.33
N SER A 51 1.77 14.27 13.54
CA SER A 51 1.13 14.28 14.85
C SER A 51 1.34 12.97 15.59
N PHE A 52 1.55 13.02 16.90
CA PHE A 52 1.61 11.82 17.72
C PHE A 52 0.30 11.03 17.75
N LYS A 53 -0.83 11.67 17.44
CA LYS A 53 -2.15 11.05 17.48
C LYS A 53 -2.52 10.40 16.16
N ASP A 54 -1.84 10.75 15.09
CA ASP A 54 -2.16 10.27 13.74
C ASP A 54 -1.08 9.34 13.23
N VAL A 55 -1.51 8.28 12.58
CA VAL A 55 -0.60 7.30 11.98
C VAL A 55 -0.48 7.58 10.50
N SER A 56 0.76 7.66 10.00
CA SER A 56 1.01 7.76 8.57
C SER A 56 0.41 6.55 7.85
N TYR A 57 0.02 6.71 6.61
CA TYR A 57 -0.63 5.64 5.87
C TYR A 57 -0.30 5.71 4.39
N THR A 58 -0.50 4.60 3.70
CA THR A 58 -0.44 4.54 2.25
C THR A 58 -1.87 4.54 1.71
N LEU A 59 -2.16 5.45 0.81
CA LEU A 59 -3.47 5.53 0.16
C LEU A 59 -3.38 4.90 -1.21
N ILE A 60 -4.14 3.85 -1.42
CA ILE A 60 -4.13 3.06 -2.65
C ILE A 60 -5.46 3.23 -3.37
N THR A 61 -5.40 3.56 -4.66
CA THR A 61 -6.59 3.75 -5.49
C THR A 61 -6.75 2.58 -6.45
N PHE A 62 -7.99 2.15 -6.62
CA PHE A 62 -8.36 1.03 -7.49
C PHE A 62 -9.40 1.46 -8.52
N ASP A 63 -9.49 0.74 -9.62
CA ASP A 63 -10.48 0.98 -10.66
C ASP A 63 -11.85 0.38 -10.32
N SER A 64 -11.89 -0.63 -9.44
CA SER A 64 -13.15 -1.29 -9.07
C SER A 64 -13.09 -1.82 -7.64
N GLU A 65 -14.27 -2.06 -7.05
CA GLU A 65 -14.38 -2.70 -5.73
C GLU A 65 -13.80 -4.11 -5.76
N GLU A 66 -13.93 -4.81 -6.86
CA GLU A 66 -13.38 -6.15 -7.04
C GLU A 66 -11.87 -6.14 -6.91
N HIS A 67 -11.19 -5.19 -7.55
CA HIS A 67 -9.74 -5.03 -7.45
C HIS A 67 -9.30 -4.74 -6.02
N LYS A 68 -10.02 -3.87 -5.33
CA LYS A 68 -9.77 -3.57 -3.92
C LYS A 68 -9.90 -4.84 -3.06
N THR A 69 -10.96 -5.62 -3.28
CA THR A 69 -11.19 -6.86 -2.54
C THR A 69 -10.06 -7.85 -2.76
N TRP A 70 -9.61 -8.03 -4.00
CA TRP A 70 -8.50 -8.93 -4.32
C TRP A 70 -7.21 -8.50 -3.63
N PHE A 71 -6.94 -7.20 -3.59
CA PHE A 71 -5.77 -6.66 -2.90
C PHE A 71 -5.84 -6.97 -1.40
N ILE A 72 -6.99 -6.74 -0.77
CA ILE A 72 -7.17 -7.00 0.66
C ILE A 72 -6.94 -8.48 0.96
N LEU A 73 -7.50 -9.38 0.14
CA LEU A 73 -7.33 -10.82 0.32
C LEU A 73 -5.89 -11.26 0.18
N ARG A 74 -5.14 -10.63 -0.72
CA ARG A 74 -3.73 -10.97 -0.95
C ARG A 74 -2.84 -10.63 0.24
N TYR A 75 -3.12 -9.51 0.91
CA TYR A 75 -2.24 -8.98 1.95
C TYR A 75 -2.82 -9.01 3.37
N SER A 76 -3.97 -9.61 3.54
CA SER A 76 -4.55 -9.74 4.88
C SER A 76 -4.01 -10.91 5.67
#